data_bb4a02a746d2d4a96b51c556364286be
#
_entry.id   bb4a02a746d2d4a96b51c556364286be
#
_cell.length_a   1.000
_cell.length_b   1.000
_cell.length_c   1.000
_cell.angle_alpha   90.00
_cell.angle_beta   90.00
_cell.angle_gamma   90.00
#
_symmetry.space_group_name_H-M   'P 1'
#
loop_
_entity.id
_entity.type
_entity.pdbx_description
1 polymer ?
#
loop_
_entity_poly.entity_id
_entity_poly.type
_entity_poly.pdbx_seq_one_letter_code
_entity_poly.pdbx_strand_id
1 'polypeptide(L)'
;AATVSLPVILIYSAVFGRRIGSGFKECDEAEGALSAIAQENLTGVRVVRAFGREKYERDRFKAQNDKYSGLWLKLAKYMAAFWGMGDFISGLQVMLIIVLGVLACIGGRLTPGAFIAFVTYNSMLTWPMRRLGRMISEMSKASISVERLGYIMNSETEHDRPDACEPDMHGDIVFDDVSFAYDGCPELLSHIS
;
A
#
# COMPACT_ATOMS: atom_id res chain seq x y z
N ALA A 1 -1.89 28.98 -19.05
CA ALA A 1 -1.06 27.77 -19.06
C ALA A 1 -1.27 26.94 -17.78
N ALA A 2 -1.07 27.50 -16.59
CA ALA A 2 -1.25 26.77 -15.31
C ALA A 2 -2.65 26.17 -15.15
N THR A 3 -3.70 26.84 -15.56
CA THR A 3 -5.10 26.37 -15.47
C THR A 3 -5.38 25.18 -16.40
N VAL A 4 -4.64 25.04 -17.51
CA VAL A 4 -4.80 23.93 -18.45
C VAL A 4 -3.99 22.70 -18.01
N SER A 5 -2.83 22.89 -17.40
CA SER A 5 -2.00 21.75 -16.93
C SER A 5 -2.58 21.05 -15.70
N LEU A 6 -3.35 21.74 -14.85
CA LEU A 6 -3.99 21.21 -13.66
C LEU A 6 -4.89 19.99 -13.95
N PRO A 7 -5.92 20.09 -14.82
CA PRO A 7 -6.77 18.94 -15.12
C PRO A 7 -5.98 17.78 -15.77
N VAL A 8 -4.98 18.07 -16.60
CA VAL A 8 -4.13 17.05 -17.22
C VAL A 8 -3.34 16.28 -16.14
N ILE A 9 -2.75 17.00 -15.19
CA ILE A 9 -2.02 16.39 -14.07
C ILE A 9 -2.96 15.54 -13.20
N LEU A 10 -4.16 16.01 -12.90
CA LEU A 10 -5.12 15.28 -12.08
C LEU A 10 -5.59 13.98 -12.75
N ILE A 11 -5.95 14.03 -14.03
CA ILE A 11 -6.40 12.85 -14.79
C ILE A 11 -5.28 11.82 -14.88
N TYR A 12 -4.11 12.24 -15.25
CA TYR A 12 -2.93 11.39 -15.34
C TYR A 12 -2.57 10.78 -13.98
N SER A 13 -2.59 11.58 -12.90
CA SER A 13 -2.30 11.09 -11.53
C SER A 13 -3.33 10.07 -11.07
N ALA A 14 -4.61 10.25 -11.40
CA ALA A 14 -5.67 9.29 -11.06
C ALA A 14 -5.50 7.96 -11.80
N VAL A 15 -5.13 7.99 -13.09
CA VAL A 15 -4.92 6.79 -13.91
C VAL A 15 -3.71 5.98 -13.43
N PHE A 16 -2.59 6.66 -13.23
CA PHE A 16 -1.36 6.00 -12.75
C PHE A 16 -1.47 5.59 -11.28
N GLY A 17 -2.12 6.38 -10.43
CA GLY A 17 -2.28 6.10 -9.02
C GLY A 17 -3.00 4.77 -8.77
N ARG A 18 -4.04 4.46 -9.52
CA ARG A 18 -4.75 3.17 -9.44
C ARG A 18 -3.85 1.99 -9.80
N ARG A 19 -3.08 2.10 -10.89
CA ARG A 19 -2.16 1.03 -11.35
C ARG A 19 -1.00 0.82 -10.39
N ILE A 20 -0.44 1.91 -9.87
CA ILE A 20 0.65 1.88 -8.90
C ILE A 20 0.14 1.29 -7.58
N GLY A 21 -1.05 1.68 -7.11
CA GLY A 21 -1.66 1.13 -5.90
C GLY A 21 -1.92 -0.37 -5.99
N SER A 22 -2.46 -0.87 -7.12
CA SER A 22 -2.61 -2.31 -7.37
C SER A 22 -1.27 -3.03 -7.41
N GLY A 23 -0.25 -2.43 -8.07
CA GLY A 23 1.09 -3.01 -8.12
C GLY A 23 1.76 -3.10 -6.75
N PHE A 24 1.58 -2.12 -5.88
CA PHE A 24 2.06 -2.20 -4.50
C PHE A 24 1.41 -3.35 -3.73
N LYS A 25 0.09 -3.52 -3.86
CA LYS A 25 -0.60 -4.63 -3.20
C LYS A 25 -0.07 -5.99 -3.66
N GLU A 26 0.12 -6.18 -4.97
CA GLU A 26 0.72 -7.41 -5.52
C GLU A 26 2.13 -7.66 -4.98
N CYS A 27 2.94 -6.60 -4.82
CA CYS A 27 4.28 -6.70 -4.24
C CYS A 27 4.23 -7.06 -2.75
N ASP A 28 3.36 -6.41 -1.95
CA ASP A 28 3.21 -6.69 -0.52
C ASP A 28 2.77 -8.14 -0.27
N GLU A 29 1.82 -8.65 -1.07
CA GLU A 29 1.39 -10.06 -0.99
C GLU A 29 2.52 -11.03 -1.32
N ALA A 30 3.32 -10.72 -2.36
CA ALA A 30 4.46 -11.55 -2.73
C ALA A 30 5.60 -11.50 -1.70
N GLU A 31 5.82 -10.34 -1.05
CA GLU A 31 6.78 -10.16 0.03
C GLU A 31 6.36 -10.94 1.28
N GLY A 32 5.07 -10.89 1.64
CA GLY A 32 4.51 -11.68 2.74
C GLY A 32 4.74 -13.18 2.53
N ALA A 33 4.49 -13.68 1.32
CA ALA A 33 4.73 -15.08 0.97
C ALA A 33 6.23 -15.44 1.01
N LEU A 34 7.12 -14.55 0.57
CA LEU A 34 8.57 -14.74 0.65
C LEU A 34 9.05 -14.80 2.10
N SER A 35 8.54 -13.89 2.93
CA SER A 35 8.85 -13.83 4.36
C SER A 35 8.36 -15.07 5.10
N ALA A 36 7.18 -15.58 4.76
CA ALA A 36 6.65 -16.82 5.33
C ALA A 36 7.56 -18.03 5.02
N ILE A 37 8.03 -18.17 3.77
CA ILE A 37 8.98 -19.22 3.38
C ILE A 37 10.29 -19.09 4.16
N ALA A 38 10.81 -17.87 4.32
CA ALA A 38 12.03 -17.63 5.09
C ALA A 38 11.86 -18.02 6.55
N GLN A 39 10.75 -17.61 7.18
CA GLN A 39 10.44 -17.91 8.58
C GLN A 39 10.24 -19.41 8.80
N GLU A 40 9.51 -20.09 7.92
CA GLU A 40 9.32 -21.52 7.94
C GLU A 40 10.67 -22.27 7.89
N ASN A 41 11.57 -21.87 6.99
CA ASN A 41 12.89 -22.44 6.87
C ASN A 41 13.79 -22.18 8.08
N LEU A 42 13.74 -20.97 8.66
CA LEU A 42 14.51 -20.65 9.86
C LEU A 42 14.04 -21.46 11.07
N THR A 43 12.73 -21.61 11.23
CA THR A 43 12.14 -22.38 12.33
C THR A 43 12.36 -23.87 12.14
N GLY A 44 12.21 -24.38 10.89
CA GLY A 44 12.33 -25.78 10.52
C GLY A 44 13.73 -26.23 10.10
N VAL A 45 14.79 -25.43 10.29
CA VAL A 45 16.13 -25.69 9.75
C VAL A 45 16.71 -27.06 10.13
N ARG A 46 16.41 -27.55 11.35
CA ARG A 46 16.84 -28.88 11.81
C ARG A 46 16.17 -29.99 11.01
N VAL A 47 14.89 -29.84 10.70
CA VAL A 47 14.12 -30.81 9.91
C VAL A 47 14.61 -30.83 8.47
N VAL A 48 14.79 -29.64 7.86
CA VAL A 48 15.30 -29.52 6.48
C VAL A 48 16.66 -30.22 6.34
N ARG A 49 17.56 -30.04 7.31
CA ARG A 49 18.88 -30.69 7.34
C ARG A 49 18.76 -32.19 7.58
N ALA A 50 17.91 -32.66 8.47
CA ALA A 50 17.72 -34.06 8.77
C ALA A 50 17.25 -34.87 7.55
N PHE A 51 16.44 -34.22 6.69
CA PHE A 51 15.92 -34.84 5.46
C PHE A 51 16.72 -34.51 4.19
N GLY A 52 17.81 -33.71 4.28
CA GLY A 52 18.65 -33.32 3.16
C GLY A 52 17.89 -32.51 2.08
N ARG A 53 16.92 -31.71 2.51
CA ARG A 53 16.02 -30.95 1.60
C ARG A 53 16.44 -29.51 1.33
N GLU A 54 17.67 -29.14 1.62
CA GLU A 54 18.19 -27.77 1.48
C GLU A 54 18.07 -27.25 0.04
N LYS A 55 18.31 -28.13 -0.94
CA LYS A 55 18.18 -27.76 -2.36
C LYS A 55 16.73 -27.42 -2.71
N TYR A 56 15.78 -28.21 -2.26
CA TYR A 56 14.36 -27.99 -2.50
C TYR A 56 13.90 -26.66 -1.91
N GLU A 57 14.22 -26.39 -0.64
CA GLU A 57 13.83 -25.15 0.03
C GLU A 57 14.49 -23.91 -0.58
N ARG A 58 15.74 -24.02 -1.00
CA ARG A 58 16.42 -22.95 -1.72
C ARG A 58 15.75 -22.67 -3.07
N ASP A 59 15.39 -23.69 -3.82
CA ASP A 59 14.75 -23.53 -5.13
C ASP A 59 13.32 -22.96 -4.96
N ARG A 60 12.59 -23.35 -3.92
CA ARG A 60 11.29 -22.78 -3.51
C ARG A 60 11.41 -21.29 -3.16
N PHE A 61 12.38 -20.93 -2.33
CA PHE A 61 12.67 -19.54 -1.98
C PHE A 61 13.05 -18.72 -3.21
N LYS A 62 13.92 -19.26 -4.06
CA LYS A 62 14.35 -18.59 -5.28
C LYS A 62 13.17 -18.33 -6.22
N ALA A 63 12.31 -19.29 -6.45
CA ALA A 63 11.13 -19.11 -7.31
C ALA A 63 10.21 -17.97 -6.80
N GLN A 64 9.96 -17.92 -5.49
CA GLN A 64 9.17 -16.84 -4.90
C GLN A 64 9.88 -15.48 -4.95
N ASN A 65 11.21 -15.46 -4.74
CA ASN A 65 12.02 -14.24 -4.86
C ASN A 65 12.05 -13.70 -6.30
N ASP A 66 12.14 -14.59 -7.30
CA ASP A 66 12.09 -14.20 -8.70
C ASP A 66 10.72 -13.60 -9.07
N LYS A 67 9.63 -14.18 -8.52
CA LYS A 67 8.27 -13.62 -8.65
C LYS A 67 8.18 -12.21 -8.03
N TYR A 68 8.63 -12.06 -6.78
CA TYR A 68 8.64 -10.77 -6.07
C TYR A 68 9.47 -9.72 -6.81
N SER A 69 10.68 -10.08 -7.23
CA SER A 69 11.56 -9.19 -8.00
C SER A 69 10.94 -8.78 -9.33
N GLY A 70 10.26 -9.70 -10.03
CA GLY A 70 9.55 -9.41 -11.27
C GLY A 70 8.40 -8.41 -11.08
N LEU A 71 7.64 -8.54 -10.00
CA LEU A 71 6.58 -7.60 -9.63
C LEU A 71 7.14 -6.21 -9.30
N TRP A 72 8.23 -6.16 -8.54
CA TRP A 72 8.93 -4.91 -8.24
C TRP A 72 9.46 -4.21 -9.49
N LEU A 73 10.06 -4.95 -10.43
CA LEU A 73 10.51 -4.39 -11.71
C LEU A 73 9.36 -3.85 -12.55
N LYS A 74 8.21 -4.52 -12.55
CA LYS A 74 7.00 -4.05 -13.22
C LYS A 74 6.49 -2.75 -12.57
N LEU A 75 6.41 -2.72 -11.25
CA LEU A 75 6.01 -1.54 -10.47
C LEU A 75 6.98 -0.37 -10.69
N ALA A 76 8.29 -0.63 -10.67
CA ALA A 76 9.32 0.39 -10.93
C ALA A 76 9.18 1.02 -12.32
N LYS A 77 8.83 0.24 -13.35
CA LYS A 77 8.55 0.77 -14.70
C LYS A 77 7.33 1.70 -14.69
N TYR A 78 6.26 1.36 -13.99
CA TYR A 78 5.09 2.24 -13.85
C TYR A 78 5.45 3.52 -13.09
N MET A 79 6.23 3.43 -12.02
CA MET A 79 6.71 4.59 -11.27
C MET A 79 7.62 5.48 -12.13
N ALA A 80 8.56 4.89 -12.87
CA ALA A 80 9.44 5.64 -13.76
C ALA A 80 8.64 6.37 -14.86
N ALA A 81 7.66 5.71 -15.47
CA ALA A 81 6.78 6.34 -16.45
C ALA A 81 5.95 7.46 -15.81
N PHE A 82 5.46 7.28 -14.59
CA PHE A 82 4.74 8.31 -13.85
C PHE A 82 5.60 9.54 -13.59
N TRP A 83 6.81 9.36 -13.10
CA TRP A 83 7.72 10.48 -12.83
C TRP A 83 8.18 11.16 -14.14
N GLY A 84 8.58 10.36 -15.13
CA GLY A 84 9.03 10.88 -16.43
C GLY A 84 7.95 11.70 -17.15
N MET A 85 6.70 11.20 -17.15
CA MET A 85 5.57 11.93 -17.73
C MET A 85 5.29 13.24 -16.97
N GLY A 86 5.36 13.18 -15.64
CA GLY A 86 5.18 14.37 -14.79
C GLY A 86 6.25 15.43 -15.04
N ASP A 87 7.50 15.00 -15.20
CA ASP A 87 8.61 15.91 -15.52
C ASP A 87 8.48 16.50 -16.93
N PHE A 88 8.07 15.69 -17.90
CA PHE A 88 7.82 16.16 -19.26
C PHE A 88 6.71 17.22 -19.32
N ILE A 89 5.55 16.97 -18.70
CA ILE A 89 4.43 17.91 -18.65
C ILE A 89 4.84 19.22 -17.96
N SER A 90 5.57 19.13 -16.85
CA SER A 90 6.03 20.32 -16.13
C SER A 90 7.10 21.09 -16.91
N GLY A 91 8.02 20.39 -17.55
CA GLY A 91 9.03 21.01 -18.43
C GLY A 91 8.39 21.74 -19.61
N LEU A 92 7.40 21.12 -20.25
CA LEU A 92 6.63 21.74 -21.32
C LEU A 92 5.88 22.99 -20.83
N GLN A 93 5.28 22.92 -19.65
CA GLN A 93 4.60 24.07 -19.03
C GLN A 93 5.57 25.24 -18.79
N VAL A 94 6.74 24.97 -18.23
CA VAL A 94 7.76 26.01 -17.97
C VAL A 94 8.26 26.59 -19.29
N MET A 95 8.52 25.77 -20.29
CA MET A 95 8.92 26.21 -21.63
C MET A 95 7.87 27.14 -22.24
N LEU A 96 6.60 26.78 -22.19
CA LEU A 96 5.51 27.63 -22.71
C LEU A 96 5.43 28.96 -21.96
N ILE A 97 5.59 28.98 -20.65
CA ILE A 97 5.58 30.20 -19.85
C ILE A 97 6.75 31.11 -20.24
N ILE A 98 7.94 30.55 -20.46
CA ILE A 98 9.11 31.31 -20.87
C ILE A 98 8.89 31.91 -22.25
N VAL A 99 8.49 31.11 -23.24
CA VAL A 99 8.29 31.56 -24.62
C VAL A 99 7.21 32.64 -24.68
N LEU A 100 6.03 32.39 -24.10
CA LEU A 100 4.93 33.34 -24.12
C LEU A 100 5.23 34.60 -23.29
N GLY A 101 5.96 34.46 -22.18
CA GLY A 101 6.38 35.57 -21.33
C GLY A 101 7.39 36.48 -22.04
N VAL A 102 8.37 35.90 -22.70
CA VAL A 102 9.34 36.69 -23.51
C VAL A 102 8.63 37.46 -24.65
N LEU A 103 7.74 36.79 -25.40
CA LEU A 103 6.95 37.44 -26.45
C LEU A 103 6.07 38.58 -25.90
N ALA A 104 5.48 38.39 -24.69
CA ALA A 104 4.70 39.43 -24.03
C ALA A 104 5.56 40.61 -23.57
N CYS A 105 6.80 40.37 -23.14
CA CYS A 105 7.76 41.41 -22.77
C CYS A 105 8.19 42.24 -24.02
N ILE A 106 8.53 41.56 -25.12
CA ILE A 106 8.89 42.20 -26.37
C ILE A 106 7.72 43.05 -26.89
N GLY A 107 6.51 42.53 -26.78
CA GLY A 107 5.29 43.28 -27.17
C GLY A 107 4.86 44.40 -26.19
N GLY A 108 5.63 44.67 -25.13
CA GLY A 108 5.33 45.72 -24.13
C GLY A 108 4.13 45.40 -23.21
N ARG A 109 3.58 44.20 -23.25
CA ARG A 109 2.42 43.78 -22.44
C ARG A 109 2.80 43.34 -21.05
N LEU A 110 4.05 43.02 -20.82
CA LEU A 110 4.54 42.52 -19.53
C LEU A 110 5.91 43.15 -19.23
N THR A 111 6.11 43.56 -17.97
CA THR A 111 7.40 44.07 -17.53
C THR A 111 8.35 42.90 -17.27
N PRO A 112 9.68 43.02 -17.48
CA PRO A 112 10.64 41.98 -17.15
C PRO A 112 10.58 41.49 -15.70
N GLY A 113 10.34 42.41 -14.73
CA GLY A 113 10.18 42.07 -13.32
C GLY A 113 8.95 41.15 -13.06
N ALA A 114 7.80 41.50 -13.68
CA ALA A 114 6.61 40.66 -13.58
C ALA A 114 6.80 39.29 -14.24
N PHE A 115 7.54 39.21 -15.35
CA PHE A 115 7.88 37.96 -15.99
C PHE A 115 8.72 37.05 -15.09
N ILE A 116 9.76 37.58 -14.45
CA ILE A 116 10.61 36.85 -13.51
C ILE A 116 9.76 36.35 -12.33
N ALA A 117 8.92 37.20 -11.74
CA ALA A 117 8.01 36.80 -10.65
C ALA A 117 7.08 35.65 -11.08
N PHE A 118 6.56 35.70 -12.32
CA PHE A 118 5.67 34.65 -12.85
C PHE A 118 6.38 33.30 -13.02
N VAL A 119 7.60 33.30 -13.53
CA VAL A 119 8.43 32.09 -13.66
C VAL A 119 8.74 31.52 -12.28
N THR A 120 9.11 32.37 -11.32
CA THR A 120 9.42 31.95 -9.95
C THR A 120 8.21 31.33 -9.27
N TYR A 121 7.06 31.99 -9.31
CA TYR A 121 5.82 31.46 -8.72
C TYR A 121 5.36 30.15 -9.39
N ASN A 122 5.50 30.02 -10.71
CA ASN A 122 5.20 28.79 -11.38
C ASN A 122 6.10 27.64 -10.91
N SER A 123 7.39 27.89 -10.75
CA SER A 123 8.34 26.90 -10.23
C SER A 123 8.03 26.49 -8.80
N MET A 124 7.67 27.46 -7.96
CA MET A 124 7.26 27.19 -6.56
C MET A 124 5.98 26.37 -6.46
N LEU A 125 5.03 26.55 -7.38
CA LEU A 125 3.76 25.80 -7.38
C LEU A 125 3.89 24.38 -7.94
N THR A 126 4.82 24.14 -8.85
CA THR A 126 4.96 22.85 -9.53
C THR A 126 5.23 21.70 -8.55
N TRP A 127 6.08 21.89 -7.56
CA TRP A 127 6.45 20.86 -6.59
C TRP A 127 5.34 20.49 -5.58
N PRO A 128 4.63 21.43 -4.92
CA PRO A 128 3.47 21.12 -4.10
C PRO A 128 2.35 20.40 -4.86
N MET A 129 2.10 20.79 -6.11
CA MET A 129 1.08 20.17 -6.95
C MET A 129 1.37 18.68 -7.24
N ARG A 130 2.63 18.36 -7.51
CA ARG A 130 3.05 16.96 -7.67
C ARG A 130 2.90 16.16 -6.37
N ARG A 131 3.17 16.77 -5.22
CA ARG A 131 3.01 16.13 -3.91
C ARG A 131 1.56 15.83 -3.58
N LEU A 132 0.61 16.68 -3.98
CA LEU A 132 -0.81 16.45 -3.72
C LEU A 132 -1.31 15.11 -4.28
N GLY A 133 -0.92 14.75 -5.50
CA GLY A 133 -1.30 13.47 -6.11
C GLY A 133 -0.82 12.26 -5.29
N ARG A 134 0.40 12.30 -4.78
CA ARG A 134 0.94 11.25 -3.91
C ARG A 134 0.28 11.25 -2.53
N MET A 135 0.05 12.41 -1.96
CA MET A 135 -0.58 12.57 -0.65
C MET A 135 -1.99 11.99 -0.62
N ILE A 136 -2.78 12.16 -1.69
CA ILE A 136 -4.10 11.54 -1.82
C ILE A 136 -3.99 10.00 -1.79
N SER A 137 -3.00 9.42 -2.46
CA SER A 137 -2.77 7.98 -2.44
C SER A 137 -2.33 7.47 -1.05
N GLU A 138 -1.48 8.21 -0.36
CA GLU A 138 -1.02 7.89 1.00
C GLU A 138 -2.17 8.04 2.03
N MET A 139 -3.03 9.04 1.88
CA MET A 139 -4.23 9.20 2.71
C MET A 139 -5.21 8.03 2.55
N SER A 140 -5.37 7.51 1.35
CA SER A 140 -6.22 6.33 1.13
C SER A 140 -5.71 5.10 1.88
N LYS A 141 -4.39 4.89 1.91
CA LYS A 141 -3.78 3.81 2.71
C LYS A 141 -3.95 4.04 4.22
N ALA A 142 -3.74 5.28 4.68
CA ALA A 142 -3.95 5.65 6.07
C ALA A 142 -5.40 5.43 6.51
N SER A 143 -6.37 5.75 5.64
CA SER A 143 -7.80 5.54 5.90
C SER A 143 -8.12 4.06 6.16
N ILE A 144 -7.58 3.15 5.35
CA ILE A 144 -7.77 1.70 5.55
C ILE A 144 -7.16 1.23 6.89
N SER A 145 -5.98 1.77 7.24
CA SER A 145 -5.33 1.43 8.51
C SER A 145 -6.12 1.94 9.71
N VAL A 146 -6.69 3.15 9.61
CA VAL A 146 -7.56 3.73 10.65
C VAL A 146 -8.86 2.94 10.78
N GLU A 147 -9.46 2.49 9.67
CA GLU A 147 -10.66 1.66 9.67
C GLU A 147 -10.41 0.31 10.38
N ARG A 148 -9.29 -0.36 10.07
CA ARG A 148 -8.89 -1.60 10.75
C ARG A 148 -8.65 -1.40 12.24
N LEU A 149 -7.97 -0.30 12.60
CA LEU A 149 -7.77 0.04 14.01
C LEU A 149 -9.11 0.32 14.70
N GLY A 150 -10.00 1.07 14.03
CA GLY A 150 -11.35 1.32 14.53
C GLY A 150 -12.16 0.04 14.74
N TYR A 151 -12.04 -0.93 13.83
CA TYR A 151 -12.67 -2.23 13.99
C TYR A 151 -12.19 -2.94 15.27
N ILE A 152 -10.88 -2.97 15.50
CA ILE A 152 -10.30 -3.59 16.71
C ILE A 152 -10.73 -2.83 17.98
N MET A 153 -10.67 -1.50 17.95
CA MET A 153 -11.02 -0.66 19.13
C MET A 153 -12.49 -0.69 19.49
N ASN A 154 -13.36 -0.93 18.51
CA ASN A 154 -14.81 -1.00 18.70
C ASN A 154 -15.33 -2.44 18.80
N SER A 155 -14.45 -3.44 18.70
CA SER A 155 -14.84 -4.83 18.92
C SER A 155 -15.30 -5.00 20.35
N GLU A 156 -16.39 -5.75 20.54
CA GLU A 156 -16.87 -6.10 21.87
C GLU A 156 -15.78 -6.85 22.62
N THR A 157 -15.47 -6.38 23.81
CA THR A 157 -14.58 -7.10 24.72
C THR A 157 -15.31 -8.27 25.34
N GLU A 158 -14.59 -9.36 25.58
CA GLU A 158 -15.13 -10.46 26.33
C GLU A 158 -15.57 -9.96 27.72
N HIS A 159 -16.83 -10.13 28.04
CA HIS A 159 -17.38 -9.84 29.33
C HIS A 159 -18.00 -11.12 29.88
N ASP A 160 -17.77 -11.36 31.16
CA ASP A 160 -18.47 -12.40 31.85
C ASP A 160 -19.98 -12.11 31.84
N ARG A 161 -20.78 -13.16 31.71
CA ARG A 161 -22.21 -13.00 31.78
C ARG A 161 -22.60 -12.46 33.16
N PRO A 162 -23.69 -11.67 33.29
CA PRO A 162 -24.13 -11.15 34.54
C PRO A 162 -24.46 -12.25 35.60
N ASP A 163 -24.71 -13.46 35.12
CA ASP A 163 -25.00 -14.67 35.88
C ASP A 163 -23.79 -15.63 35.97
N ALA A 164 -22.62 -15.20 35.55
CA ALA A 164 -21.38 -15.97 35.67
C ALA A 164 -21.05 -16.17 37.15
N CYS A 165 -20.72 -17.40 37.53
CA CYS A 165 -20.29 -17.76 38.88
C CYS A 165 -18.86 -18.29 38.83
N GLU A 166 -18.12 -18.04 39.89
CA GLU A 166 -16.80 -18.62 40.12
C GLU A 166 -16.95 -19.81 41.10
N PRO A 167 -17.26 -21.02 40.60
CA PRO A 167 -17.38 -22.17 41.46
C PRO A 167 -16.02 -22.60 42.00
N ASP A 168 -15.99 -23.08 43.21
CA ASP A 168 -14.78 -23.66 43.80
C ASP A 168 -14.51 -25.00 43.10
N MET A 169 -13.55 -25.01 42.18
CA MET A 169 -13.26 -26.12 41.27
C MET A 169 -12.43 -27.20 42.00
N HIS A 170 -13.10 -28.05 42.80
CA HIS A 170 -12.50 -29.20 43.41
C HIS A 170 -13.15 -30.48 42.88
N GLY A 171 -12.34 -31.39 42.37
CA GLY A 171 -12.79 -32.70 41.90
C GLY A 171 -12.45 -33.00 40.45
N ASP A 172 -13.09 -34.03 39.88
CA ASP A 172 -12.88 -34.47 38.52
C ASP A 172 -13.71 -33.65 37.54
N ILE A 173 -13.18 -33.47 36.32
CA ILE A 173 -13.90 -32.82 35.22
C ILE A 173 -14.41 -33.92 34.30
N VAL A 174 -15.73 -34.00 34.12
CA VAL A 174 -16.37 -34.97 33.24
C VAL A 174 -17.03 -34.22 32.08
N PHE A 175 -16.75 -34.65 30.88
CA PHE A 175 -17.50 -34.24 29.68
C PHE A 175 -18.60 -35.28 29.47
N ASP A 176 -19.83 -34.82 29.28
CA ASP A 176 -20.98 -35.68 29.01
C ASP A 176 -21.74 -35.09 27.81
N ASP A 177 -21.60 -35.74 26.66
CA ASP A 177 -22.25 -35.38 25.39
C ASP A 177 -22.09 -33.89 25.01
N VAL A 178 -20.85 -33.38 25.10
CA VAL A 178 -20.55 -31.97 24.81
C VAL A 178 -20.35 -31.73 23.32
N SER A 179 -21.12 -30.81 22.75
CA SER A 179 -20.93 -30.30 21.41
C SER A 179 -20.59 -28.81 21.43
N PHE A 180 -19.69 -28.37 20.52
CA PHE A 180 -19.28 -26.98 20.42
C PHE A 180 -19.16 -26.54 18.97
N ALA A 181 -19.70 -25.36 18.67
CA ALA A 181 -19.53 -24.68 17.40
C ALA A 181 -19.24 -23.19 17.63
N TYR A 182 -18.45 -22.58 16.75
CA TYR A 182 -18.37 -21.12 16.66
C TYR A 182 -19.60 -20.58 15.93
N ASP A 183 -20.02 -19.35 16.29
CA ASP A 183 -21.18 -18.71 15.66
C ASP A 183 -21.03 -18.66 14.12
N GLY A 184 -22.02 -19.23 13.42
CA GLY A 184 -22.03 -19.31 11.96
C GLY A 184 -21.11 -20.36 11.34
N CYS A 185 -20.42 -21.18 12.13
CA CYS A 185 -19.57 -22.27 11.66
C CYS A 185 -20.21 -23.65 11.91
N PRO A 186 -19.86 -24.68 11.10
CA PRO A 186 -20.25 -26.06 11.42
C PRO A 186 -19.64 -26.51 12.75
N GLU A 187 -20.30 -27.50 13.36
CA GLU A 187 -19.90 -28.08 14.62
C GLU A 187 -18.43 -28.55 14.60
N LEU A 188 -17.63 -28.01 15.51
CA LEU A 188 -16.21 -28.33 15.62
C LEU A 188 -15.99 -29.56 16.52
N LEU A 189 -16.76 -29.67 17.59
CA LEU A 189 -16.79 -30.80 18.50
C LEU A 189 -18.22 -31.32 18.55
N SER A 190 -18.43 -32.62 18.42
CA SER A 190 -19.73 -33.26 18.41
C SER A 190 -19.69 -34.46 19.37
N HIS A 191 -20.61 -34.48 20.32
CA HIS A 191 -20.85 -35.62 21.19
C HIS A 191 -19.59 -36.15 21.90
N ILE A 192 -18.80 -35.25 22.52
CA ILE A 192 -17.60 -35.61 23.27
C ILE A 192 -18.01 -36.03 24.70
N SER A 193 -17.64 -37.25 25.06
CA SER A 193 -17.85 -37.82 26.41
C SER A 193 -16.57 -38.45 26.96
#